data_ead35576b8985ac055bd8c517a5049d1
#
_entry.id   ead35576b8985ac055bd8c517a5049d1
#
_cell.length_a   1.000
_cell.length_b   1.000
_cell.length_c   1.000
_cell.angle_alpha   90.00
_cell.angle_beta   90.00
_cell.angle_gamma   90.00
#
_symmetry.space_group_name_H-M   'P 1'
#
loop_
_entity.id
_entity.type
_entity.pdbx_description
1 polymer ?
#
loop_
_entity_poly.entity_id
_entity_poly.type
_entity_poly.pdbx_seq_one_letter_code
_entity_poly.pdbx_strand_id
1 'polypeptide(L)'
;MFEKLINFLLENAGTVIKYRLHKEFLHNLSEANEKKLLKEVYKTPHFQLLKTYIKTNGYIGIGMHSWDKFKETPLQDGETAARLLTYYGIPKTNPIIVNFIKALRDDKVLQKEFSYYKPEIARFDDRFLGLHNGSSLMVLIYTMQALLGYGDDYDDVKEFQNISLNVFKSVLNYSSFSEITKFNKKLKKKYNYPYIEVETYFPCSYHLSTLAYTNNWRTKKNISVMVDAINHLGKIINKEYNMHVKIRNNYYCPLWALTRPLEAFSLKLLPNNYAMYRRVLTEIAMLGVGDKVSVIKDSIDSVKEALSKDGIIHVKFNSSYQKQRYLKMLEYTTAYSEIGLEENYKKETALECDLTFWALQFLSYAENIYKKTTKPNI
;
A
#
# COMPACT_ATOMS: atom_id res chain seq x y z
N MET A 1 -5.96 -16.40 22.02
CA MET A 1 -5.96 -15.05 21.41
C MET A 1 -6.68 -15.08 20.07
N PHE A 2 -6.19 -15.78 19.06
CA PHE A 2 -6.78 -15.79 17.71
C PHE A 2 -8.25 -16.23 17.65
N GLU A 3 -8.67 -17.22 18.45
CA GLU A 3 -10.06 -17.66 18.50
C GLU A 3 -11.01 -16.54 18.95
N LYS A 4 -10.66 -15.81 20.01
CA LYS A 4 -11.45 -14.66 20.49
C LYS A 4 -11.57 -13.58 19.43
N LEU A 5 -10.45 -13.24 18.77
CA LEU A 5 -10.38 -12.27 17.68
C LEU A 5 -11.28 -12.67 16.50
N ILE A 6 -11.20 -13.94 16.07
CA ILE A 6 -12.02 -14.46 14.96
C ILE A 6 -13.50 -14.41 15.32
N ASN A 7 -13.88 -14.86 16.51
CA ASN A 7 -15.28 -14.83 16.95
C ASN A 7 -15.83 -13.39 17.00
N PHE A 8 -15.06 -12.45 17.56
CA PHE A 8 -15.43 -11.05 17.56
C PHE A 8 -15.70 -10.51 16.14
N LEU A 9 -14.82 -10.81 15.19
CA LEU A 9 -14.98 -10.37 13.80
C LEU A 9 -16.18 -11.04 13.11
N LEU A 10 -16.40 -12.34 13.33
CA LEU A 10 -17.56 -13.06 12.78
C LEU A 10 -18.89 -12.47 13.27
N GLU A 11 -18.96 -12.07 14.52
CA GLU A 11 -20.17 -11.47 15.10
C GLU A 11 -20.37 -10.02 14.64
N ASN A 12 -19.33 -9.20 14.70
CA ASN A 12 -19.45 -7.75 14.66
C ASN A 12 -19.04 -7.08 13.36
N ALA A 13 -18.16 -7.67 12.55
CA ALA A 13 -17.62 -7.02 11.37
C ALA A 13 -18.62 -6.90 10.23
N GLY A 14 -18.31 -5.95 9.31
CA GLY A 14 -19.04 -5.77 8.06
C GLY A 14 -18.74 -6.83 7.01
N THR A 15 -19.38 -6.67 5.88
CA THR A 15 -19.40 -7.66 4.78
C THR A 15 -18.01 -7.99 4.23
N VAL A 16 -17.19 -6.97 4.00
CA VAL A 16 -15.84 -7.14 3.42
C VAL A 16 -14.94 -7.93 4.34
N ILE A 17 -14.92 -7.57 5.63
CA ILE A 17 -14.10 -8.26 6.61
C ILE A 17 -14.55 -9.73 6.77
N LYS A 18 -15.86 -9.98 6.86
CA LYS A 18 -16.39 -11.35 6.93
C LYS A 18 -16.01 -12.18 5.72
N TYR A 19 -16.18 -11.63 4.52
CA TYR A 19 -15.77 -12.31 3.29
C TYR A 19 -14.29 -12.70 3.31
N ARG A 20 -13.41 -11.74 3.63
CA ARG A 20 -11.98 -11.97 3.69
C ARG A 20 -11.58 -12.94 4.81
N LEU A 21 -12.23 -12.84 5.97
CA LEU A 21 -12.00 -13.75 7.09
C LEU A 21 -12.28 -15.21 6.70
N HIS A 22 -13.43 -15.46 6.07
CA HIS A 22 -13.78 -16.79 5.57
C HIS A 22 -12.84 -17.30 4.49
N LYS A 23 -12.42 -16.41 3.56
CA LYS A 23 -11.55 -16.75 2.43
C LYS A 23 -10.11 -16.97 2.82
N GLU A 24 -9.54 -16.04 3.59
CA GLU A 24 -8.09 -15.94 3.80
C GLU A 24 -7.62 -16.65 5.09
N PHE A 25 -8.51 -16.83 6.08
CA PHE A 25 -8.14 -17.34 7.39
C PHE A 25 -8.87 -18.64 7.79
N LEU A 26 -10.15 -18.72 7.52
CA LEU A 26 -10.93 -19.91 7.86
C LEU A 26 -10.93 -20.96 6.75
N HIS A 27 -10.65 -20.57 5.52
CA HIS A 27 -10.61 -21.44 4.33
C HIS A 27 -11.82 -22.37 4.19
N ASN A 28 -13.00 -21.90 4.58
CA ASN A 28 -14.22 -22.69 4.67
C ASN A 28 -15.29 -22.29 3.64
N LEU A 29 -14.91 -21.53 2.60
CA LEU A 29 -15.83 -21.16 1.53
C LEU A 29 -15.90 -22.21 0.45
N SER A 30 -17.11 -22.72 0.22
CA SER A 30 -17.43 -23.35 -1.06
C SER A 30 -17.54 -22.28 -2.16
N GLU A 31 -17.37 -22.67 -3.42
CA GLU A 31 -17.51 -21.77 -4.57
C GLU A 31 -18.85 -21.01 -4.59
N ALA A 32 -19.94 -21.71 -4.22
CA ALA A 32 -21.27 -21.12 -4.14
C ALA A 32 -21.35 -20.05 -3.03
N ASN A 33 -20.79 -20.33 -1.85
CA ASN A 33 -20.76 -19.39 -0.76
C ASN A 33 -19.84 -18.19 -1.04
N GLU A 34 -18.71 -18.41 -1.69
CA GLU A 34 -17.83 -17.32 -2.12
C GLU A 34 -18.57 -16.38 -3.08
N LYS A 35 -19.24 -16.93 -4.10
CA LYS A 35 -20.06 -16.13 -5.03
C LYS A 35 -21.16 -15.35 -4.31
N LYS A 36 -21.80 -15.94 -3.29
CA LYS A 36 -22.83 -15.26 -2.49
C LYS A 36 -22.24 -14.08 -1.70
N LEU A 37 -21.16 -14.31 -0.99
CA LEU A 37 -20.51 -13.25 -0.20
C LEU A 37 -19.94 -12.12 -1.07
N LEU A 38 -19.34 -12.47 -2.20
CA LEU A 38 -18.87 -11.46 -3.18
C LEU A 38 -20.03 -10.58 -3.70
N LYS A 39 -21.24 -11.12 -3.92
CA LYS A 39 -22.40 -10.31 -4.29
C LYS A 39 -22.74 -9.28 -3.22
N GLU A 40 -22.57 -9.62 -1.94
CA GLU A 40 -22.79 -8.66 -0.85
C GLU A 40 -21.65 -7.62 -0.80
N VAL A 41 -20.39 -8.01 -0.97
CA VAL A 41 -19.25 -7.08 -1.11
C VAL A 41 -19.52 -6.07 -2.23
N TYR A 42 -20.08 -6.49 -3.35
CA TYR A 42 -20.43 -5.60 -4.47
C TYR A 42 -21.52 -4.58 -4.16
N LYS A 43 -22.31 -4.78 -3.11
CA LYS A 43 -23.35 -3.85 -2.67
C LYS A 43 -22.82 -2.78 -1.71
N THR A 44 -21.60 -2.94 -1.19
CA THR A 44 -21.03 -1.97 -0.25
C THR A 44 -20.91 -0.58 -0.88
N PRO A 45 -21.03 0.50 -0.10
CA PRO A 45 -21.03 1.86 -0.62
C PRO A 45 -19.79 2.20 -1.46
N HIS A 46 -18.61 1.85 -0.98
CA HIS A 46 -17.35 2.11 -1.70
C HIS A 46 -17.26 1.32 -3.02
N PHE A 47 -17.73 0.06 -3.04
CA PHE A 47 -17.73 -0.71 -4.28
C PHE A 47 -18.74 -0.16 -5.29
N GLN A 48 -19.91 0.28 -4.84
CA GLN A 48 -20.89 0.93 -5.70
C GLN A 48 -20.37 2.25 -6.28
N LEU A 49 -19.67 3.04 -5.44
CA LEU A 49 -19.01 4.26 -5.91
C LEU A 49 -17.90 3.94 -6.94
N LEU A 50 -17.05 2.95 -6.68
CA LEU A 50 -16.03 2.50 -7.65
C LEU A 50 -16.65 2.17 -9.01
N LYS A 51 -17.80 1.51 -9.03
CA LYS A 51 -18.48 1.19 -10.29
C LYS A 51 -18.83 2.41 -11.12
N THR A 52 -19.13 3.55 -10.50
CA THR A 52 -19.46 4.79 -11.23
C THR A 52 -18.26 5.36 -11.98
N TYR A 53 -17.04 4.96 -11.62
CA TYR A 53 -15.81 5.39 -12.27
C TYR A 53 -15.29 4.41 -13.34
N ILE A 54 -15.96 3.27 -13.56
CA ILE A 54 -15.58 2.32 -14.59
C ILE A 54 -15.99 2.90 -15.95
N LYS A 55 -15.00 3.09 -16.83
CA LYS A 55 -15.20 3.60 -18.17
C LYS A 55 -15.46 2.46 -19.18
N THR A 56 -16.01 2.81 -20.33
CA THR A 56 -16.29 1.86 -21.42
C THR A 56 -15.04 1.18 -21.97
N ASN A 57 -13.86 1.83 -21.87
CA ASN A 57 -12.58 1.28 -22.25
C ASN A 57 -11.93 0.39 -21.16
N GLY A 58 -12.63 0.17 -20.05
CA GLY A 58 -12.15 -0.64 -18.92
C GLY A 58 -11.29 0.09 -17.91
N TYR A 59 -10.86 1.33 -18.19
CA TYR A 59 -10.13 2.15 -17.20
C TYR A 59 -11.05 2.54 -16.04
N ILE A 60 -10.48 2.65 -14.82
CA ILE A 60 -11.23 3.06 -13.62
C ILE A 60 -10.64 4.35 -13.09
N GLY A 61 -11.47 5.39 -12.96
CA GLY A 61 -11.09 6.67 -12.41
C GLY A 61 -11.00 7.81 -13.43
N ILE A 62 -10.82 9.03 -12.93
CA ILE A 62 -10.64 10.27 -13.73
C ILE A 62 -9.19 10.73 -13.81
N GLY A 63 -8.29 10.03 -13.11
CA GLY A 63 -6.85 10.27 -13.08
C GLY A 63 -6.12 9.01 -12.66
N MET A 64 -4.79 9.04 -12.68
CA MET A 64 -3.97 7.91 -12.25
C MET A 64 -3.74 7.92 -10.74
N HIS A 65 -3.52 9.09 -10.18
CA HIS A 65 -3.13 9.31 -8.80
C HIS A 65 -3.85 10.53 -8.23
N SER A 66 -4.31 10.43 -6.99
CA SER A 66 -5.05 11.52 -6.31
C SER A 66 -4.18 12.74 -6.04
N TRP A 67 -4.82 13.91 -6.14
CA TRP A 67 -4.25 15.18 -5.73
C TRP A 67 -4.96 15.65 -4.45
N ASP A 68 -4.31 16.51 -3.69
CA ASP A 68 -4.88 17.09 -2.47
C ASP A 68 -6.28 17.70 -2.65
N LYS A 69 -6.53 18.28 -3.84
CA LYS A 69 -7.82 18.85 -4.19
C LYS A 69 -8.97 17.84 -4.28
N PHE A 70 -8.68 16.54 -4.32
CA PHE A 70 -9.67 15.47 -4.40
C PHE A 70 -10.01 14.87 -3.02
N LYS A 71 -9.59 15.50 -1.93
CA LYS A 71 -9.88 15.00 -0.57
C LYS A 71 -11.36 14.87 -0.25
N GLU A 72 -12.22 15.55 -0.99
CA GLU A 72 -13.67 15.54 -0.76
C GLU A 72 -14.40 14.45 -1.55
N THR A 73 -13.74 13.82 -2.53
CA THR A 73 -14.37 12.78 -3.36
C THR A 73 -13.49 11.53 -3.34
N PRO A 74 -13.92 10.47 -2.66
CA PRO A 74 -13.17 9.21 -2.59
C PRO A 74 -13.13 8.49 -3.94
N LEU A 75 -12.15 7.59 -4.10
CA LEU A 75 -12.04 6.62 -5.21
C LEU A 75 -11.89 7.21 -6.62
N GLN A 76 -11.48 8.47 -6.76
CA GLN A 76 -11.46 9.13 -8.07
C GLN A 76 -10.36 8.66 -9.02
N ASP A 77 -9.35 7.96 -8.55
CA ASP A 77 -8.17 7.63 -9.34
C ASP A 77 -7.90 6.13 -9.46
N GLY A 78 -7.12 5.77 -10.48
CA GLY A 78 -6.81 4.37 -10.77
C GLY A 78 -6.03 3.66 -9.67
N GLU A 79 -5.11 4.33 -9.01
CA GLU A 79 -4.35 3.74 -7.89
C GLU A 79 -5.28 3.39 -6.72
N THR A 80 -6.15 4.30 -6.34
CA THR A 80 -7.11 4.07 -5.26
C THR A 80 -8.07 2.94 -5.61
N ALA A 81 -8.51 2.87 -6.87
CA ALA A 81 -9.35 1.77 -7.34
C ALA A 81 -8.63 0.42 -7.25
N ALA A 82 -7.36 0.34 -7.70
CA ALA A 82 -6.56 -0.87 -7.59
C ALA A 82 -6.38 -1.31 -6.13
N ARG A 83 -6.09 -0.37 -5.23
CA ARG A 83 -5.97 -0.64 -3.80
C ARG A 83 -7.27 -1.13 -3.17
N LEU A 84 -8.41 -0.50 -3.50
CA LEU A 84 -9.71 -0.93 -3.00
C LEU A 84 -10.01 -2.37 -3.43
N LEU A 85 -9.86 -2.67 -4.72
CA LEU A 85 -10.10 -4.02 -5.25
C LEU A 85 -9.24 -5.07 -4.56
N THR A 86 -7.96 -4.73 -4.29
CA THR A 86 -7.02 -5.60 -3.57
C THR A 86 -7.43 -5.77 -2.11
N TYR A 87 -7.71 -4.68 -1.40
CA TYR A 87 -8.05 -4.73 0.03
C TYR A 87 -9.43 -5.34 0.29
N TYR A 88 -10.32 -5.29 -0.69
CA TYR A 88 -11.61 -5.99 -0.64
C TYR A 88 -11.49 -7.48 -0.98
N GLY A 89 -10.30 -7.97 -1.32
CA GLY A 89 -10.06 -9.38 -1.66
C GLY A 89 -10.74 -9.83 -2.94
N ILE A 90 -11.00 -8.88 -3.88
CA ILE A 90 -11.64 -9.20 -5.16
C ILE A 90 -10.70 -10.12 -5.96
N PRO A 91 -11.18 -11.28 -6.45
CA PRO A 91 -10.35 -12.22 -7.19
C PRO A 91 -9.76 -11.59 -8.47
N LYS A 92 -8.49 -11.90 -8.77
CA LYS A 92 -7.83 -11.37 -9.99
C LYS A 92 -8.56 -11.73 -11.30
N THR A 93 -9.33 -12.82 -11.29
CA THR A 93 -10.15 -13.27 -12.43
C THR A 93 -11.46 -12.49 -12.58
N ASN A 94 -11.77 -11.58 -11.64
CA ASN A 94 -12.99 -10.75 -11.75
C ASN A 94 -12.95 -9.90 -13.03
N PRO A 95 -14.05 -9.84 -13.81
CA PRO A 95 -14.10 -9.08 -15.06
C PRO A 95 -13.71 -7.60 -14.92
N ILE A 96 -14.00 -6.96 -13.77
CA ILE A 96 -13.60 -5.57 -13.50
C ILE A 96 -12.07 -5.47 -13.49
N ILE A 97 -11.40 -6.37 -12.76
CA ILE A 97 -9.93 -6.39 -12.68
C ILE A 97 -9.32 -6.73 -14.04
N VAL A 98 -9.82 -7.79 -14.70
CA VAL A 98 -9.33 -8.20 -16.03
C VAL A 98 -9.41 -7.07 -17.05
N ASN A 99 -10.52 -6.34 -17.09
CA ASN A 99 -10.70 -5.22 -18.01
C ASN A 99 -9.83 -4.02 -17.61
N PHE A 100 -9.67 -3.78 -16.32
CA PHE A 100 -8.78 -2.71 -15.84
C PHE A 100 -7.31 -2.99 -16.18
N ILE A 101 -6.84 -4.22 -16.00
CA ILE A 101 -5.49 -4.63 -16.43
C ILE A 101 -5.31 -4.45 -17.95
N LYS A 102 -6.28 -4.86 -18.77
CA LYS A 102 -6.22 -4.61 -20.21
C LYS A 102 -6.09 -3.12 -20.53
N ALA A 103 -6.87 -2.27 -19.86
CA ALA A 103 -6.82 -0.82 -20.03
C ALA A 103 -5.49 -0.22 -19.63
N LEU A 104 -4.87 -0.71 -18.54
CA LEU A 104 -3.55 -0.28 -18.06
C LEU A 104 -2.40 -0.71 -18.99
N ARG A 105 -2.64 -1.63 -19.91
CA ARG A 105 -1.65 -2.17 -20.86
C ARG A 105 -1.94 -1.75 -22.30
N ASP A 106 -2.94 -0.94 -22.54
CA ASP A 106 -3.31 -0.44 -23.87
C ASP A 106 -2.86 1.03 -24.02
N ASP A 107 -1.82 1.24 -24.83
CA ASP A 107 -1.27 2.58 -25.10
C ASP A 107 -2.34 3.56 -25.62
N LYS A 108 -3.32 3.10 -26.42
CA LYS A 108 -4.39 3.98 -26.94
C LYS A 108 -5.32 4.42 -25.81
N VAL A 109 -5.60 3.53 -24.85
CA VAL A 109 -6.37 3.86 -23.66
C VAL A 109 -5.58 4.87 -22.81
N LEU A 110 -4.32 4.59 -22.54
CA LEU A 110 -3.47 5.47 -21.73
C LEU A 110 -3.29 6.86 -22.38
N GLN A 111 -3.11 6.94 -23.69
CA GLN A 111 -3.03 8.21 -24.40
C GLN A 111 -4.33 9.01 -24.33
N LYS A 112 -5.47 8.32 -24.41
CA LYS A 112 -6.80 8.95 -24.29
C LYS A 112 -7.07 9.46 -22.87
N GLU A 113 -6.68 8.68 -21.85
CA GLU A 113 -6.93 9.01 -20.45
C GLU A 113 -5.92 10.06 -19.92
N PHE A 114 -4.70 10.05 -20.45
CA PHE A 114 -3.58 10.89 -19.97
C PHE A 114 -2.90 11.58 -21.16
N SER A 115 -3.25 12.84 -21.38
CA SER A 115 -2.70 13.64 -22.50
C SER A 115 -1.17 13.79 -22.50
N TYR A 116 -0.55 13.58 -21.33
CA TYR A 116 0.91 13.61 -21.17
C TYR A 116 1.59 12.26 -21.38
N TYR A 117 0.83 11.17 -21.54
CA TYR A 117 1.36 9.84 -21.82
C TYR A 117 1.83 9.76 -23.28
N LYS A 118 3.09 9.37 -23.46
CA LYS A 118 3.70 9.12 -24.76
C LYS A 118 4.45 7.81 -24.67
N PRO A 119 4.07 6.77 -25.41
CA PRO A 119 4.67 5.45 -25.33
C PRO A 119 6.19 5.45 -25.50
N GLU A 120 6.69 6.30 -26.41
CA GLU A 120 8.11 6.45 -26.69
C GLU A 120 8.92 7.09 -25.54
N ILE A 121 8.27 7.82 -24.64
CA ILE A 121 8.89 8.50 -23.48
C ILE A 121 8.51 7.80 -22.18
N ALA A 122 7.38 7.10 -22.15
CA ALA A 122 6.84 6.43 -20.98
C ALA A 122 7.57 5.12 -20.65
N ARG A 123 8.68 4.85 -21.30
CA ARG A 123 9.52 3.72 -20.93
C ARG A 123 10.02 3.89 -19.53
N PHE A 124 10.03 2.79 -18.80
CA PHE A 124 10.49 2.74 -17.44
C PHE A 124 11.88 3.37 -17.31
N ASP A 125 11.98 4.40 -16.48
CA ASP A 125 13.26 4.98 -16.09
C ASP A 125 13.57 4.48 -14.68
N ASP A 126 14.59 3.66 -14.52
CA ASP A 126 15.03 3.07 -13.26
C ASP A 126 15.49 4.11 -12.23
N ARG A 127 15.84 5.31 -12.68
CA ARG A 127 16.27 6.45 -11.87
C ARG A 127 15.12 7.20 -11.20
N PHE A 128 13.91 6.70 -11.34
CA PHE A 128 12.73 7.48 -11.08
C PHE A 128 12.38 7.58 -9.59
N LEU A 129 12.42 8.77 -9.04
CA LEU A 129 11.88 9.13 -7.72
C LEU A 129 10.89 10.29 -7.75
N GLY A 130 10.72 10.94 -8.89
CA GLY A 130 9.96 12.19 -9.00
C GLY A 130 8.63 12.04 -9.74
N LEU A 131 7.62 12.81 -9.33
CA LEU A 131 6.39 13.00 -10.10
C LEU A 131 6.67 13.92 -11.26
N HIS A 132 6.94 13.37 -12.44
CA HIS A 132 7.03 14.21 -13.63
C HIS A 132 6.79 13.40 -14.89
N ASN A 133 6.08 13.97 -15.83
CA ASN A 133 5.83 13.43 -17.18
C ASN A 133 5.45 11.93 -17.22
N GLY A 134 5.69 11.25 -18.32
CA GLY A 134 5.21 9.88 -18.52
C GLY A 134 5.82 8.79 -17.64
N SER A 135 7.07 8.96 -17.13
CA SER A 135 7.74 7.88 -16.39
C SER A 135 7.11 7.57 -15.02
N SER A 136 6.57 8.58 -14.32
CA SER A 136 5.83 8.33 -13.07
C SER A 136 4.58 7.49 -13.27
N LEU A 137 3.97 7.63 -14.43
CA LEU A 137 2.80 6.85 -14.79
C LEU A 137 3.11 5.36 -14.84
N MET A 138 4.26 4.98 -15.42
CA MET A 138 4.65 3.57 -15.51
C MET A 138 4.94 2.94 -14.15
N VAL A 139 5.54 3.67 -13.21
CA VAL A 139 5.73 3.20 -11.83
C VAL A 139 4.38 2.88 -11.18
N LEU A 140 3.39 3.77 -11.35
CA LEU A 140 2.03 3.55 -10.84
C LEU A 140 1.35 2.37 -11.53
N ILE A 141 1.45 2.28 -12.86
CA ILE A 141 0.86 1.19 -13.65
C ILE A 141 1.42 -0.17 -13.24
N TYR A 142 2.73 -0.30 -13.08
CA TYR A 142 3.36 -1.56 -12.64
C TYR A 142 2.96 -1.92 -11.21
N THR A 143 2.93 -0.93 -10.31
CA THR A 143 2.48 -1.14 -8.93
C THR A 143 1.00 -1.57 -8.89
N MET A 144 0.13 -0.98 -9.69
CA MET A 144 -1.28 -1.40 -9.76
C MET A 144 -1.43 -2.82 -10.29
N GLN A 145 -0.64 -3.22 -11.30
CA GLN A 145 -0.63 -4.60 -11.78
C GLN A 145 -0.17 -5.57 -10.69
N ALA A 146 0.85 -5.20 -9.91
CA ALA A 146 1.28 -5.99 -8.76
C ALA A 146 0.17 -6.14 -7.71
N LEU A 147 -0.45 -5.02 -7.30
CA LEU A 147 -1.58 -5.01 -6.36
C LEU A 147 -2.74 -5.91 -6.81
N LEU A 148 -3.08 -5.88 -8.10
CA LEU A 148 -4.19 -6.64 -8.67
C LEU A 148 -3.84 -8.12 -8.96
N GLY A 149 -2.65 -8.59 -8.55
CA GLY A 149 -2.21 -9.98 -8.66
C GLY A 149 -1.67 -10.40 -10.04
N TYR A 150 -1.30 -9.42 -10.87
CA TYR A 150 -0.72 -9.63 -12.20
C TYR A 150 0.77 -9.32 -12.28
N GLY A 151 1.40 -9.00 -11.15
CA GLY A 151 2.81 -8.61 -11.13
C GLY A 151 3.79 -9.68 -11.57
N ASP A 152 3.46 -10.95 -11.37
CA ASP A 152 4.28 -12.08 -11.78
C ASP A 152 3.92 -12.63 -13.17
N ASP A 153 2.87 -12.09 -13.82
CA ASP A 153 2.37 -12.57 -15.11
C ASP A 153 3.08 -11.88 -16.31
N TYR A 154 3.67 -10.70 -16.11
CA TYR A 154 4.26 -9.87 -17.17
C TYR A 154 5.74 -9.58 -16.95
N ASP A 155 6.57 -9.71 -17.99
CA ASP A 155 8.02 -9.59 -17.89
C ASP A 155 8.49 -8.16 -17.57
N ASP A 156 7.82 -7.15 -18.08
CA ASP A 156 8.08 -5.74 -17.75
C ASP A 156 7.81 -5.44 -16.27
N VAL A 157 6.81 -6.07 -15.66
CA VAL A 157 6.54 -5.95 -14.22
C VAL A 157 7.57 -6.73 -13.40
N LYS A 158 8.04 -7.89 -13.90
CA LYS A 158 9.17 -8.63 -13.27
C LYS A 158 10.46 -7.81 -13.32
N GLU A 159 10.72 -7.12 -14.41
CA GLU A 159 11.84 -6.17 -14.50
C GLU A 159 11.71 -5.07 -13.44
N PHE A 160 10.52 -4.50 -13.27
CA PHE A 160 10.27 -3.51 -12.21
C PHE A 160 10.46 -4.07 -10.80
N GLN A 161 10.16 -5.36 -10.55
CA GLN A 161 10.49 -6.01 -9.28
C GLN A 161 12.01 -6.02 -9.03
N ASN A 162 12.80 -6.36 -10.05
CA ASN A 162 14.27 -6.37 -9.95
C ASN A 162 14.83 -4.97 -9.70
N ILE A 163 14.29 -3.96 -10.37
CA ILE A 163 14.66 -2.57 -10.14
C ILE A 163 14.31 -2.14 -8.73
N SER A 164 13.10 -2.44 -8.27
CA SER A 164 12.65 -2.14 -6.90
C SER A 164 13.58 -2.77 -5.85
N LEU A 165 13.98 -4.02 -6.05
CA LEU A 165 14.95 -4.69 -5.19
C LEU A 165 16.31 -3.99 -5.18
N ASN A 166 16.81 -3.59 -6.36
CA ASN A 166 18.09 -2.90 -6.48
C ASN A 166 18.05 -1.51 -5.82
N VAL A 167 16.91 -0.80 -5.90
CA VAL A 167 16.70 0.47 -5.20
C VAL A 167 16.78 0.28 -3.68
N PHE A 168 16.16 -0.75 -3.13
CA PHE A 168 16.34 -1.07 -1.70
C PHE A 168 17.78 -1.46 -1.37
N LYS A 169 18.43 -2.26 -2.20
CA LYS A 169 19.83 -2.65 -2.01
C LYS A 169 20.77 -1.44 -2.00
N SER A 170 20.51 -0.42 -2.81
CA SER A 170 21.38 0.77 -2.89
C SER A 170 21.44 1.56 -1.58
N VAL A 171 20.42 1.45 -0.71
CA VAL A 171 20.40 2.10 0.61
C VAL A 171 21.59 1.66 1.47
N LEU A 172 22.07 0.43 1.29
CA LEU A 172 23.21 -0.12 2.03
C LEU A 172 24.54 0.57 1.71
N ASN A 173 24.59 1.37 0.63
CA ASN A 173 25.80 2.11 0.25
C ASN A 173 25.92 3.46 0.96
N TYR A 174 24.92 3.88 1.73
CA TYR A 174 24.88 5.20 2.38
C TYR A 174 25.00 5.05 3.90
N SER A 175 25.90 5.77 4.54
CA SER A 175 26.04 5.76 6.00
C SER A 175 25.00 6.68 6.67
N SER A 176 24.51 7.69 5.95
CA SER A 176 23.48 8.63 6.43
C SER A 176 22.66 9.22 5.28
N PHE A 177 21.46 9.70 5.59
CA PHE A 177 20.64 10.40 4.60
C PHE A 177 21.27 11.70 4.10
N SER A 178 22.12 12.34 4.92
CA SER A 178 22.81 13.58 4.54
C SER A 178 23.84 13.38 3.44
N GLU A 179 24.38 12.17 3.24
CA GLU A 179 25.35 11.90 2.17
C GLU A 179 24.72 12.01 0.78
N ILE A 180 23.44 11.68 0.64
CA ILE A 180 22.74 11.68 -0.62
C ILE A 180 21.98 12.97 -0.89
N THR A 181 21.89 13.86 0.10
CA THR A 181 21.14 15.12 -0.04
C THR A 181 22.04 16.31 -0.28
N LYS A 182 21.57 17.21 -1.13
CA LYS A 182 22.23 18.48 -1.45
C LYS A 182 21.30 19.63 -1.11
N PHE A 183 21.90 20.82 -0.94
CA PHE A 183 21.16 22.07 -0.74
C PHE A 183 21.47 23.06 -1.83
N ASN A 184 20.43 23.67 -2.38
CA ASN A 184 20.62 24.80 -3.30
C ASN A 184 20.33 26.11 -2.58
N LYS A 185 21.36 26.92 -2.37
CA LYS A 185 21.25 28.22 -1.69
C LYS A 185 20.27 29.18 -2.38
N LYS A 186 20.12 29.08 -3.71
CA LYS A 186 19.18 29.90 -4.50
C LYS A 186 17.71 29.51 -4.25
N LEU A 187 17.45 28.27 -3.84
CA LEU A 187 16.11 27.75 -3.52
C LEU A 187 15.69 28.05 -2.08
N LYS A 188 16.61 28.46 -1.21
CA LYS A 188 16.35 28.69 0.20
C LYS A 188 15.16 29.62 0.48
N LYS A 189 14.90 30.58 -0.40
CA LYS A 189 13.73 31.48 -0.28
C LYS A 189 12.40 30.83 -0.70
N LYS A 190 12.41 29.85 -1.60
CA LYS A 190 11.22 29.22 -2.17
C LYS A 190 11.00 27.80 -1.64
N TYR A 191 12.07 27.02 -1.47
CA TYR A 191 12.03 25.64 -1.03
C TYR A 191 13.15 25.40 -0.01
N ASN A 192 12.77 25.36 1.25
CA ASN A 192 13.73 25.14 2.35
C ASN A 192 14.09 23.65 2.54
N TYR A 193 13.92 22.84 1.52
CA TYR A 193 14.13 21.40 1.60
C TYR A 193 15.41 20.97 0.88
N PRO A 194 16.11 19.94 1.38
CA PRO A 194 17.17 19.30 0.65
C PRO A 194 16.62 18.66 -0.64
N TYR A 195 17.49 18.34 -1.55
CA TYR A 195 17.14 17.56 -2.74
C TYR A 195 18.14 16.43 -2.96
N ILE A 196 17.70 15.40 -3.66
CA ILE A 196 18.54 14.37 -4.22
C ILE A 196 18.56 14.51 -5.74
N GLU A 197 19.68 14.14 -6.36
CA GLU A 197 19.74 14.02 -7.83
C GLU A 197 18.93 12.80 -8.27
N VAL A 198 18.34 12.84 -9.47
CA VAL A 198 17.52 11.75 -9.99
C VAL A 198 18.30 10.44 -10.13
N GLU A 199 19.59 10.54 -10.33
CA GLU A 199 20.51 9.38 -10.39
C GLU A 199 20.74 8.72 -9.03
N THR A 200 20.28 9.33 -7.94
CA THR A 200 20.37 8.75 -6.61
C THR A 200 19.20 7.81 -6.42
N TYR A 201 19.48 6.52 -6.33
CA TYR A 201 18.47 5.49 -6.07
C TYR A 201 18.05 5.54 -4.60
N PHE A 202 16.77 5.85 -4.36
CA PHE A 202 16.20 5.86 -3.02
C PHE A 202 14.78 5.25 -3.04
N PRO A 203 14.43 4.35 -2.09
CA PRO A 203 13.16 3.64 -2.14
C PRO A 203 11.97 4.54 -1.88
N CYS A 204 10.88 4.25 -2.58
CA CYS A 204 9.58 4.83 -2.34
C CYS A 204 8.54 3.74 -2.03
N SER A 205 7.36 4.15 -1.58
CA SER A 205 6.27 3.23 -1.22
C SER A 205 5.83 2.35 -2.40
N TYR A 206 6.00 2.78 -3.64
CA TYR A 206 5.63 1.99 -4.83
C TYR A 206 6.60 0.84 -5.08
N HIS A 207 7.90 1.03 -4.84
CA HIS A 207 8.87 -0.07 -4.83
C HIS A 207 8.52 -1.09 -3.75
N LEU A 208 8.17 -0.61 -2.54
CA LEU A 208 7.74 -1.48 -1.45
C LEU A 208 6.47 -2.26 -1.81
N SER A 209 5.41 -1.56 -2.27
CA SER A 209 4.16 -2.20 -2.66
C SER A 209 4.38 -3.24 -3.75
N THR A 210 5.17 -2.92 -4.79
CA THR A 210 5.46 -3.89 -5.86
C THR A 210 6.09 -5.16 -5.31
N LEU A 211 7.12 -5.05 -4.47
CA LEU A 211 7.76 -6.21 -3.87
C LEU A 211 6.85 -6.97 -2.89
N ALA A 212 5.99 -6.25 -2.15
CA ALA A 212 5.05 -6.86 -1.21
C ALA A 212 4.01 -7.75 -1.91
N TYR A 213 3.52 -7.34 -3.07
CA TYR A 213 2.44 -8.01 -3.79
C TYR A 213 2.91 -8.94 -4.93
N THR A 214 4.23 -9.22 -5.04
CA THR A 214 4.80 -10.10 -6.05
C THR A 214 5.72 -11.16 -5.46
N ASN A 215 5.99 -12.23 -6.21
CA ASN A 215 6.75 -13.37 -5.72
C ASN A 215 8.02 -13.69 -6.52
N ASN A 216 8.10 -13.30 -7.78
CA ASN A 216 9.19 -13.71 -8.68
C ASN A 216 10.60 -13.30 -8.17
N TRP A 217 10.72 -12.18 -7.46
CA TRP A 217 11.96 -11.70 -6.84
C TRP A 217 12.37 -12.48 -5.58
N ARG A 218 11.46 -13.26 -4.95
CA ARG A 218 11.60 -13.84 -3.60
C ARG A 218 12.52 -15.06 -3.58
N THR A 219 13.80 -14.82 -3.49
CA THR A 219 14.80 -15.85 -3.14
C THR A 219 15.27 -15.64 -1.71
N LYS A 220 15.85 -16.67 -1.08
CA LYS A 220 16.46 -16.54 0.27
C LYS A 220 17.48 -15.39 0.33
N LYS A 221 18.30 -15.23 -0.73
CA LYS A 221 19.29 -14.17 -0.87
C LYS A 221 18.61 -12.78 -0.92
N ASN A 222 17.59 -12.63 -1.75
CA ASN A 222 16.91 -11.36 -1.91
C ASN A 222 16.15 -10.95 -0.65
N ILE A 223 15.51 -11.90 0.05
CA ILE A 223 14.87 -11.65 1.34
C ILE A 223 15.89 -11.18 2.37
N SER A 224 17.08 -11.80 2.43
CA SER A 224 18.16 -11.34 3.31
C SER A 224 18.58 -9.90 3.00
N VAL A 225 18.75 -9.57 1.71
CA VAL A 225 19.06 -8.19 1.28
C VAL A 225 17.97 -7.21 1.73
N MET A 226 16.70 -7.58 1.63
CA MET A 226 15.60 -6.73 2.10
C MET A 226 15.61 -6.54 3.62
N VAL A 227 15.93 -7.58 4.40
CA VAL A 227 16.12 -7.47 5.84
C VAL A 227 17.19 -6.42 6.16
N ASP A 228 18.36 -6.55 5.53
CA ASP A 228 19.48 -5.63 5.76
C ASP A 228 19.12 -4.20 5.34
N ALA A 229 18.53 -4.03 4.16
CA ALA A 229 18.17 -2.73 3.62
C ALA A 229 17.11 -2.01 4.48
N ILE A 230 16.07 -2.70 4.95
CA ILE A 230 15.02 -2.09 5.77
C ILE A 230 15.55 -1.73 7.17
N ASN A 231 16.33 -2.61 7.79
CA ASN A 231 16.96 -2.29 9.07
C ASN A 231 17.92 -1.11 8.93
N HIS A 232 18.67 -1.02 7.83
CA HIS A 232 19.57 0.09 7.57
C HIS A 232 18.79 1.38 7.28
N LEU A 233 17.72 1.32 6.49
CA LEU A 233 16.84 2.45 6.23
C LEU A 233 16.29 3.03 7.55
N GLY A 234 15.85 2.18 8.48
CA GLY A 234 15.39 2.60 9.80
C GLY A 234 16.47 3.31 10.62
N LYS A 235 17.76 3.02 10.39
CA LYS A 235 18.88 3.70 11.05
C LYS A 235 19.17 5.07 10.44
N ILE A 236 19.19 5.18 9.10
CA ILE A 236 19.55 6.43 8.42
C ILE A 236 18.40 7.44 8.35
N ILE A 237 17.16 6.97 8.44
CA ILE A 237 15.94 7.82 8.49
C ILE A 237 15.45 7.90 9.95
N ASN A 238 16.14 8.69 10.76
CA ASN A 238 15.85 8.89 12.19
C ASN A 238 14.87 10.03 12.50
N LYS A 239 14.48 10.80 11.48
CA LYS A 239 13.47 11.86 11.54
C LYS A 239 12.78 12.00 10.18
N GLU A 240 11.69 12.75 10.11
CA GLU A 240 11.07 13.07 8.83
C GLU A 240 11.96 14.01 8.01
N TYR A 241 12.23 13.62 6.77
CA TYR A 241 12.97 14.41 5.80
C TYR A 241 12.05 14.83 4.65
N ASN A 242 11.72 16.11 4.61
CA ASN A 242 11.10 16.70 3.44
C ASN A 242 12.18 16.97 2.40
N MET A 243 12.03 16.46 1.19
CA MET A 243 13.02 16.60 0.12
C MET A 243 12.37 16.81 -1.24
N HIS A 244 13.17 17.24 -2.21
CA HIS A 244 12.84 17.25 -3.63
C HIS A 244 13.73 16.29 -4.41
N VAL A 245 13.31 15.95 -5.60
CA VAL A 245 14.15 15.27 -6.60
C VAL A 245 14.50 16.26 -7.66
N LYS A 246 15.79 16.42 -7.95
CA LYS A 246 16.28 17.27 -9.01
C LYS A 246 16.42 16.46 -10.29
N ILE A 247 15.75 16.91 -11.35
CA ILE A 247 15.82 16.34 -12.68
C ILE A 247 16.24 17.45 -13.62
N ARG A 248 17.45 17.40 -14.14
CA ARG A 248 18.08 18.48 -14.90
C ARG A 248 18.12 19.78 -14.07
N ASN A 249 17.41 20.82 -14.48
CA ASN A 249 17.35 22.12 -13.79
C ASN A 249 16.08 22.31 -12.94
N ASN A 250 15.21 21.30 -12.86
CA ASN A 250 13.93 21.39 -12.16
C ASN A 250 13.92 20.55 -10.88
N TYR A 251 13.07 20.96 -9.95
CA TYR A 251 12.87 20.31 -8.65
C TYR A 251 11.42 19.83 -8.54
N TYR A 252 11.25 18.56 -8.24
CA TYR A 252 9.96 17.88 -8.18
C TYR A 252 9.72 17.29 -6.81
N CYS A 253 8.44 17.13 -6.43
CA CYS A 253 8.08 16.33 -5.29
C CYS A 253 8.44 14.87 -5.56
N PRO A 254 9.02 14.15 -4.59
CA PRO A 254 9.29 12.72 -4.74
C PRO A 254 8.01 11.91 -4.74
N LEU A 255 8.05 10.76 -5.40
CA LEU A 255 7.01 9.74 -5.34
C LEU A 255 7.06 9.01 -4.00
N TRP A 256 6.40 9.53 -2.98
CA TRP A 256 6.27 8.83 -1.69
C TRP A 256 7.55 8.13 -1.22
N ALA A 257 8.69 8.84 -1.31
CA ALA A 257 9.96 8.34 -0.83
C ALA A 257 9.87 7.96 0.65
N LEU A 258 10.54 6.87 1.03
CA LEU A 258 10.54 6.38 2.41
C LEU A 258 11.47 7.22 3.29
N THR A 259 11.11 8.50 3.45
CA THR A 259 11.87 9.53 4.17
C THR A 259 11.27 9.87 5.54
N ARG A 260 10.35 9.05 6.03
CA ARG A 260 9.82 9.09 7.40
C ARG A 260 10.40 7.94 8.21
N PRO A 261 10.64 8.12 9.53
CA PRO A 261 11.03 7.02 10.38
C PRO A 261 10.10 5.82 10.23
N LEU A 262 10.69 4.64 10.18
CA LEU A 262 9.95 3.40 10.29
C LEU A 262 9.65 3.15 11.77
N GLU A 263 8.44 3.49 12.18
CA GLU A 263 8.00 3.36 13.58
C GLU A 263 7.24 2.06 13.76
N ALA A 264 7.55 1.34 14.85
CA ALA A 264 6.80 0.15 15.25
C ALA A 264 5.35 0.51 15.59
N PHE A 265 4.45 -0.45 15.43
CA PHE A 265 3.04 -0.26 15.77
C PHE A 265 2.87 0.22 17.21
N SER A 266 2.05 1.24 17.37
CA SER A 266 1.68 1.76 18.70
C SER A 266 0.28 2.34 18.67
N LEU A 267 -0.54 1.95 19.64
CA LEU A 267 -1.88 2.52 19.85
C LEU A 267 -1.84 4.03 20.11
N LYS A 268 -0.73 4.56 20.66
CA LYS A 268 -0.55 6.00 20.90
C LYS A 268 -0.29 6.77 19.62
N LEU A 269 0.43 6.16 18.68
CA LEU A 269 0.76 6.79 17.39
C LEU A 269 -0.42 6.74 16.43
N LEU A 270 -1.19 5.67 16.46
CA LEU A 270 -2.25 5.40 15.49
C LEU A 270 -3.19 6.59 15.22
N PRO A 271 -3.74 7.30 16.23
CA PRO A 271 -4.65 8.43 16.00
C PRO A 271 -4.00 9.66 15.36
N ASN A 272 -2.68 9.78 15.42
CA ASN A 272 -1.92 10.95 14.98
C ASN A 272 -0.98 10.66 13.81
N ASN A 273 -0.88 9.40 13.41
CA ASN A 273 0.08 9.00 12.41
C ASN A 273 -0.38 9.35 10.99
N TYR A 274 0.58 9.30 10.05
CA TYR A 274 0.27 9.53 8.66
C TYR A 274 -0.55 8.38 8.05
N ALA A 275 -1.29 8.71 7.01
CA ALA A 275 -2.30 7.82 6.43
C ALA A 275 -1.78 6.46 5.93
N MET A 276 -0.48 6.32 5.68
CA MET A 276 0.11 5.06 5.18
C MET A 276 0.81 4.21 6.24
N TYR A 277 0.69 4.56 7.52
CA TYR A 277 1.43 3.92 8.61
C TYR A 277 1.20 2.41 8.67
N ARG A 278 -0.04 1.98 8.82
CA ARG A 278 -0.40 0.55 8.84
C ARG A 278 -0.05 -0.14 7.52
N ARG A 279 -0.23 0.56 6.40
CA ARG A 279 0.10 0.04 5.07
C ARG A 279 1.59 -0.29 4.94
N VAL A 280 2.47 0.63 5.32
CA VAL A 280 3.92 0.41 5.25
C VAL A 280 4.34 -0.78 6.12
N LEU A 281 3.83 -0.88 7.36
CA LEU A 281 4.11 -2.02 8.24
C LEU A 281 3.62 -3.34 7.63
N THR A 282 2.42 -3.35 7.09
CA THR A 282 1.84 -4.54 6.45
C THR A 282 2.64 -4.95 5.21
N GLU A 283 2.98 -4.00 4.34
CA GLU A 283 3.76 -4.28 3.13
C GLU A 283 5.18 -4.78 3.46
N ILE A 284 5.83 -4.25 4.52
CA ILE A 284 7.10 -4.80 5.01
C ILE A 284 6.92 -6.24 5.52
N ALA A 285 5.88 -6.50 6.32
CA ALA A 285 5.59 -7.85 6.80
C ALA A 285 5.34 -8.84 5.64
N MET A 286 4.63 -8.40 4.59
CA MET A 286 4.37 -9.18 3.38
C MET A 286 5.63 -9.57 2.61
N LEU A 287 6.76 -8.88 2.77
CA LEU A 287 8.03 -9.28 2.13
C LEU A 287 8.56 -10.62 2.62
N GLY A 288 8.04 -11.15 3.74
CA GLY A 288 8.50 -12.39 4.35
C GLY A 288 9.78 -12.23 5.16
N VAL A 289 10.07 -11.01 5.60
CA VAL A 289 11.26 -10.67 6.41
C VAL A 289 11.12 -11.13 7.87
N GLY A 290 9.89 -11.27 8.37
CA GLY A 290 9.60 -11.75 9.72
C GLY A 290 10.18 -10.84 10.81
N ASP A 291 10.52 -11.43 11.95
CA ASP A 291 11.12 -10.80 13.13
C ASP A 291 12.58 -10.35 12.94
N LYS A 292 13.17 -10.62 11.78
CA LYS A 292 14.54 -10.18 11.44
C LYS A 292 14.63 -8.68 11.15
N VAL A 293 13.51 -8.05 10.86
CA VAL A 293 13.40 -6.59 10.73
C VAL A 293 12.89 -6.02 12.05
N SER A 294 13.70 -5.16 12.70
CA SER A 294 13.45 -4.66 14.05
C SER A 294 12.06 -4.03 14.20
N VAL A 295 11.67 -3.16 13.28
CA VAL A 295 10.35 -2.50 13.32
C VAL A 295 9.19 -3.49 13.23
N ILE A 296 9.35 -4.62 12.54
CA ILE A 296 8.34 -5.67 12.45
C ILE A 296 8.30 -6.48 13.73
N LYS A 297 9.47 -6.85 14.30
CA LYS A 297 9.56 -7.54 15.58
C LYS A 297 8.84 -6.75 16.67
N ASP A 298 9.21 -5.47 16.83
CA ASP A 298 8.61 -4.60 17.86
C ASP A 298 7.10 -4.39 17.61
N SER A 299 6.68 -4.38 16.33
CA SER A 299 5.26 -4.30 15.98
C SER A 299 4.49 -5.57 16.31
N ILE A 300 5.09 -6.77 16.13
CA ILE A 300 4.47 -8.04 16.53
C ILE A 300 4.19 -8.03 18.04
N ASP A 301 5.18 -7.64 18.84
CA ASP A 301 5.04 -7.61 20.29
C ASP A 301 3.96 -6.61 20.73
N SER A 302 3.96 -5.40 20.17
CA SER A 302 2.97 -4.36 20.47
C SER A 302 1.55 -4.73 20.03
N VAL A 303 1.38 -5.40 18.89
CA VAL A 303 0.06 -5.87 18.42
C VAL A 303 -0.44 -7.01 19.32
N LYS A 304 0.42 -7.96 19.70
CA LYS A 304 0.07 -9.03 20.61
C LYS A 304 -0.31 -8.50 22.00
N GLU A 305 0.43 -7.53 22.51
CA GLU A 305 0.08 -6.85 23.76
C GLU A 305 -1.29 -6.19 23.66
N ALA A 306 -1.57 -5.45 22.58
CA ALA A 306 -2.85 -4.81 22.37
C ALA A 306 -4.03 -5.80 22.31
N LEU A 307 -3.82 -6.99 21.76
CA LEU A 307 -4.81 -8.06 21.67
C LEU A 307 -4.92 -8.94 22.94
N SER A 308 -3.99 -8.81 23.88
CA SER A 308 -3.84 -9.78 24.98
C SER A 308 -5.06 -9.86 25.91
N LYS A 309 -5.78 -8.77 26.11
CA LYS A 309 -6.90 -8.67 27.04
C LYS A 309 -8.12 -9.49 26.59
N ASP A 310 -8.61 -9.22 25.40
CA ASP A 310 -9.88 -9.74 24.90
C ASP A 310 -9.83 -10.14 23.41
N GLY A 311 -8.71 -9.93 22.74
CA GLY A 311 -8.52 -10.22 21.33
C GLY A 311 -8.97 -9.08 20.40
N ILE A 312 -9.17 -7.88 20.92
CA ILE A 312 -9.70 -6.73 20.19
C ILE A 312 -8.72 -5.56 20.28
N ILE A 313 -8.52 -4.85 19.18
CA ILE A 313 -7.73 -3.60 19.16
C ILE A 313 -8.62 -2.43 19.56
N HIS A 314 -8.37 -1.88 20.74
CA HIS A 314 -9.06 -0.69 21.26
C HIS A 314 -8.19 0.55 21.13
N VAL A 315 -8.71 1.59 20.46
CA VAL A 315 -8.02 2.88 20.31
C VAL A 315 -8.66 3.93 21.20
N LYS A 316 -7.81 4.62 21.98
CA LYS A 316 -8.22 5.79 22.75
C LYS A 316 -7.90 7.07 21.98
N PHE A 317 -8.89 7.94 21.86
CA PHE A 317 -8.73 9.26 21.28
C PHE A 317 -8.70 10.31 22.40
N ASN A 318 -7.85 11.32 22.23
CA ASN A 318 -7.72 12.42 23.19
C ASN A 318 -8.90 13.41 23.10
N SER A 319 -9.63 13.40 21.99
CA SER A 319 -10.81 14.24 21.79
C SER A 319 -11.75 13.65 20.74
N SER A 320 -13.01 14.08 20.77
CA SER A 320 -13.99 13.76 19.73
C SER A 320 -13.56 14.24 18.34
N TYR A 321 -12.90 15.40 18.26
CA TYR A 321 -12.36 15.93 17.01
C TYR A 321 -11.30 15.00 16.41
N GLN A 322 -10.35 14.51 17.23
CA GLN A 322 -9.33 13.54 16.79
C GLN A 322 -9.98 12.26 16.25
N LYS A 323 -10.99 11.72 16.98
CA LYS A 323 -11.76 10.56 16.54
C LYS A 323 -12.44 10.80 15.19
N GLN A 324 -13.17 11.90 15.05
CA GLN A 324 -13.88 12.24 13.81
C GLN A 324 -12.91 12.38 12.63
N ARG A 325 -11.75 13.05 12.83
CA ARG A 325 -10.72 13.19 11.80
C ARG A 325 -10.19 11.83 11.33
N TYR A 326 -9.93 10.94 12.29
CA TYR A 326 -9.43 9.59 11.98
C TYR A 326 -10.48 8.77 11.21
N LEU A 327 -11.72 8.76 11.67
CA LEU A 327 -12.81 8.04 10.99
C LEU A 327 -13.05 8.59 9.58
N LYS A 328 -13.03 9.93 9.42
CA LYS A 328 -13.15 10.55 8.10
C LYS A 328 -12.05 10.10 7.13
N MET A 329 -10.83 9.88 7.60
CA MET A 329 -9.74 9.36 6.79
C MET A 329 -10.04 7.94 6.28
N LEU A 330 -10.68 7.08 7.08
CA LEU A 330 -11.06 5.73 6.67
C LEU A 330 -12.25 5.73 5.70
N GLU A 331 -13.19 6.64 5.87
CA GLU A 331 -14.34 6.80 4.98
C GLU A 331 -13.96 7.38 3.61
N TYR A 332 -12.96 8.27 3.58
CA TYR A 332 -12.51 8.95 2.35
C TYR A 332 -11.29 8.25 1.76
N THR A 333 -11.52 7.19 1.04
CA THR A 333 -10.50 6.38 0.41
C THR A 333 -9.84 7.10 -0.75
N THR A 334 -8.57 7.43 -0.60
CA THR A 334 -7.70 8.03 -1.62
C THR A 334 -6.34 7.32 -1.62
N ALA A 335 -5.49 7.60 -2.60
CA ALA A 335 -4.12 7.09 -2.60
C ALA A 335 -3.30 7.52 -1.36
N TYR A 336 -3.73 8.56 -0.66
CA TYR A 336 -3.09 9.13 0.53
C TYR A 336 -3.70 8.67 1.85
N SER A 337 -4.79 7.91 1.83
CA SER A 337 -5.46 7.41 3.01
C SER A 337 -5.36 5.90 3.12
N GLU A 338 -5.58 5.39 4.32
CA GLU A 338 -5.84 3.98 4.51
C GLU A 338 -7.25 3.65 4.00
N ILE A 339 -7.44 2.42 3.55
CA ILE A 339 -8.75 1.96 3.08
C ILE A 339 -9.43 1.28 4.24
N GLY A 340 -10.49 1.90 4.71
CA GLY A 340 -11.38 1.29 5.69
C GLY A 340 -12.19 0.16 5.07
N LEU A 341 -12.34 -0.94 5.78
CA LEU A 341 -13.04 -2.13 5.33
C LEU A 341 -14.48 -2.22 5.86
N GLU A 342 -14.83 -1.37 6.82
CA GLU A 342 -16.18 -1.27 7.35
C GLU A 342 -17.05 -0.33 6.51
N GLU A 343 -18.31 -0.67 6.40
CA GLU A 343 -19.27 0.06 5.57
C GLU A 343 -19.80 1.33 6.24
N ASN A 344 -19.77 1.37 7.58
CA ASN A 344 -20.33 2.44 8.36
C ASN A 344 -19.60 2.61 9.69
N TYR A 345 -18.71 3.60 9.76
CA TYR A 345 -17.94 3.93 10.98
C TYR A 345 -18.76 4.68 12.06
N LYS A 346 -20.06 4.87 11.87
CA LYS A 346 -20.97 5.27 12.94
C LYS A 346 -21.36 4.11 13.86
N LYS A 347 -21.22 2.87 13.39
CA LYS A 347 -21.39 1.67 14.20
C LYS A 347 -20.28 1.65 15.25
N GLU A 348 -20.65 1.38 16.50
CA GLU A 348 -19.74 1.46 17.65
C GLU A 348 -18.50 0.55 17.50
N THR A 349 -18.69 -0.66 16.99
CA THR A 349 -17.62 -1.68 16.82
C THR A 349 -16.87 -1.58 15.51
N ALA A 350 -17.24 -0.70 14.57
CA ALA A 350 -16.69 -0.69 13.23
C ALA A 350 -15.17 -0.43 13.22
N LEU A 351 -14.71 0.57 13.98
CA LEU A 351 -13.29 0.86 14.08
C LEU A 351 -12.50 -0.30 14.70
N GLU A 352 -13.05 -0.92 15.73
CA GLU A 352 -12.43 -2.08 16.38
C GLU A 352 -12.37 -3.28 15.45
N CYS A 353 -13.40 -3.51 14.64
CA CYS A 353 -13.41 -4.55 13.60
C CYS A 353 -12.32 -4.31 12.55
N ASP A 354 -12.23 -3.08 12.03
CA ASP A 354 -11.24 -2.72 11.01
C ASP A 354 -9.80 -2.90 11.53
N LEU A 355 -9.52 -2.41 12.73
CA LEU A 355 -8.18 -2.50 13.33
C LEU A 355 -7.83 -3.92 13.78
N THR A 356 -8.79 -4.67 14.30
CA THR A 356 -8.59 -6.06 14.73
C THR A 356 -8.36 -6.97 13.52
N PHE A 357 -9.08 -6.74 12.42
CA PHE A 357 -8.82 -7.47 11.19
C PHE A 357 -7.44 -7.12 10.59
N TRP A 358 -7.06 -5.84 10.60
CA TRP A 358 -5.71 -5.45 10.22
C TRP A 358 -4.64 -6.16 11.08
N ALA A 359 -4.83 -6.23 12.38
CA ALA A 359 -3.89 -6.91 13.28
C ALA A 359 -3.76 -8.40 12.96
N LEU A 360 -4.88 -9.08 12.65
CA LEU A 360 -4.87 -10.47 12.19
C LEU A 360 -4.05 -10.65 10.91
N GLN A 361 -4.26 -9.78 9.92
CA GLN A 361 -3.50 -9.82 8.65
C GLN A 361 -2.02 -9.55 8.86
N PHE A 362 -1.70 -8.50 9.63
CA PHE A 362 -0.32 -8.13 9.92
C PHE A 362 0.43 -9.30 10.59
N LEU A 363 -0.12 -9.88 11.65
CA LEU A 363 0.48 -11.03 12.35
C LEU A 363 0.62 -12.24 11.43
N SER A 364 -0.38 -12.49 10.59
CA SER A 364 -0.35 -13.58 9.62
C SER A 364 0.86 -13.45 8.66
N TYR A 365 1.10 -12.27 8.13
CA TYR A 365 2.24 -12.03 7.25
C TYR A 365 3.57 -12.02 8.01
N ALA A 366 3.62 -11.35 9.16
CA ALA A 366 4.85 -11.18 9.93
C ALA A 366 5.38 -12.50 10.52
N GLU A 367 4.50 -13.39 10.97
CA GLU A 367 4.85 -14.67 11.60
C GLU A 367 4.74 -15.87 10.64
N ASN A 368 4.34 -15.64 9.39
CA ASN A 368 4.10 -16.70 8.39
C ASN A 368 3.14 -17.82 8.87
N ILE A 369 2.19 -17.49 9.73
CA ILE A 369 1.32 -18.46 10.39
C ILE A 369 0.43 -19.20 9.39
N TYR A 370 -0.02 -18.52 8.33
CA TYR A 370 -0.99 -19.05 7.35
C TYR A 370 -0.36 -19.50 6.02
N LYS A 371 0.92 -19.26 5.78
CA LYS A 371 1.61 -19.76 4.57
C LYS A 371 1.78 -21.29 4.52
N LYS A 372 1.54 -21.98 5.65
CA LYS A 372 1.67 -23.45 5.72
C LYS A 372 0.52 -24.20 5.03
N THR A 373 -0.59 -23.56 4.71
CA THR A 373 -1.78 -24.20 4.14
C THR A 373 -1.97 -24.04 2.64
N THR A 374 -1.27 -23.09 2.02
CA THR A 374 -1.26 -22.94 0.56
C THR A 374 0.05 -23.46 -0.02
N LYS A 375 0.20 -24.79 -0.10
CA LYS A 375 1.04 -25.34 -1.18
C LYS A 375 0.34 -24.98 -2.48
N PRO A 376 0.97 -24.29 -3.44
CA PRO A 376 0.44 -24.27 -4.78
C PRO A 376 0.41 -25.72 -5.24
N ASN A 377 -0.76 -26.24 -5.54
CA ASN A 377 -0.85 -27.44 -6.38
C ASN A 377 -0.13 -27.07 -7.68
N ILE A 378 0.99 -27.76 -7.89
CA ILE A 378 1.78 -27.80 -9.13
C ILE A 378 0.90 -28.28 -10.26
#